data_09b79c6000f949a49b1a8811782b0ed3
#
_entry.id   09b79c6000f949a49b1a8811782b0ed3
#
_cell.length_a   1.000
_cell.length_b   1.000
_cell.length_c   1.000
_cell.angle_alpha   90.00
_cell.angle_beta   90.00
_cell.angle_gamma   90.00
#
_symmetry.space_group_name_H-M   'P 1'
#
loop_
_entity.id
_entity.type
_entity.pdbx_description
1 polymer ?
#
loop_
_entity_poly.entity_id
_entity_poly.type
_entity_poly.pdbx_seq_one_letter_code
_entity_poly.pdbx_strand_id
1 'polypeptide(L)'
;MDWIEEAKKIGFSGAAVMDTSKLVFVPEYRRFCEENLCGCYHVNPACPPQSGTVEEMDRRARSYEKTLVLQTIRDGSTDPRKDKLQQNKMTEQLAEKMKAAGMGDLLIMSAGPYKHHSCMSAYCVNAQKMADAAGMICWNDDDKMRFF
;
A
#
# COMPACT_ATOMS: atom_id res chain seq x y z
N MET A 1 -7.13 3.05 20.94
CA MET A 1 -7.72 3.86 19.86
C MET A 1 -8.05 2.93 18.70
N ASP A 2 -9.21 3.12 18.10
CA ASP A 2 -9.64 2.31 16.96
C ASP A 2 -9.10 2.92 15.67
N TRP A 3 -8.09 2.29 15.09
CA TRP A 3 -7.44 2.78 13.88
C TRP A 3 -8.32 2.67 12.63
N ILE A 4 -9.27 1.73 12.62
CA ILE A 4 -10.24 1.61 11.54
C ILE A 4 -11.15 2.84 11.53
N GLU A 5 -11.63 3.28 12.68
CA GLU A 5 -12.43 4.49 12.79
C GLU A 5 -11.62 5.74 12.43
N GLU A 6 -10.38 5.82 12.92
CA GLU A 6 -9.50 6.96 12.60
C GLU A 6 -9.23 7.05 11.10
N ALA A 7 -9.03 5.91 10.44
CA ALA A 7 -8.86 5.87 8.99
C ALA A 7 -10.09 6.41 8.27
N LYS A 8 -11.28 5.99 8.68
CA LYS A 8 -12.52 6.46 8.07
C LYS A 8 -12.73 7.96 8.27
N LYS A 9 -12.36 8.49 9.43
CA LYS A 9 -12.43 9.94 9.70
C LYS A 9 -11.50 10.74 8.78
N ILE A 10 -10.35 10.19 8.42
CA ILE A 10 -9.41 10.84 7.50
C ILE A 10 -9.96 10.85 6.08
N GLY A 11 -10.74 9.85 5.70
CA GLY A 11 -11.39 9.81 4.39
C GLY A 11 -11.29 8.48 3.66
N PHE A 12 -10.71 7.44 4.28
CA PHE A 12 -10.67 6.11 3.67
C PHE A 12 -12.07 5.51 3.59
N SER A 13 -12.36 4.85 2.47
CA SER A 13 -13.64 4.17 2.26
C SER A 13 -13.74 2.89 3.08
N GLY A 14 -12.60 2.23 3.31
CA GLY A 14 -12.53 1.02 4.11
C GLY A 14 -11.20 0.85 4.78
N ALA A 15 -11.19 0.12 5.88
CA ALA A 15 -9.99 -0.23 6.61
C ALA A 15 -10.19 -1.57 7.33
N ALA A 16 -9.15 -2.38 7.39
CA ALA A 16 -9.18 -3.66 8.07
C ALA A 16 -7.82 -3.99 8.66
N VAL A 17 -7.81 -4.60 9.83
CA VAL A 17 -6.58 -5.09 10.46
C VAL A 17 -6.53 -6.61 10.28
N MET A 18 -5.38 -7.11 9.85
CA MET A 18 -5.17 -8.55 9.69
C MET A 18 -3.74 -8.92 10.05
N ASP A 19 -3.49 -10.22 10.20
CA ASP A 19 -2.12 -10.70 10.40
C ASP A 19 -1.32 -10.54 9.11
N THR A 20 -0.09 -10.06 9.23
CA THR A 20 0.81 -9.89 8.07
C THR A 20 1.06 -11.22 7.35
N SER A 21 0.97 -12.35 8.06
CA SER A 21 1.09 -13.68 7.48
C SER A 21 0.04 -13.98 6.40
N LYS A 22 -1.05 -13.23 6.36
CA LYS A 22 -2.09 -13.38 5.33
C LYS A 22 -1.75 -12.67 4.02
N LEU A 23 -0.74 -11.81 4.02
CA LEU A 23 -0.24 -11.21 2.78
C LEU A 23 0.43 -12.28 1.93
N VAL A 24 0.19 -12.22 0.62
CA VAL A 24 0.81 -13.13 -0.33
C VAL A 24 1.87 -12.36 -1.11
N PHE A 25 3.12 -12.77 -0.97
CA PHE A 25 4.26 -12.19 -1.66
C PHE A 25 4.63 -13.09 -2.83
N VAL A 26 4.74 -12.49 -4.03
CA VAL A 26 5.09 -13.20 -5.26
C VAL A 26 6.38 -12.62 -5.78
N PRO A 27 7.54 -13.26 -5.51
CA PRO A 27 8.85 -12.71 -5.89
C PRO A 27 8.99 -12.35 -7.37
N GLU A 28 8.29 -13.08 -8.24
CA GLU A 28 8.29 -12.87 -9.68
C GLU A 28 7.74 -11.49 -10.08
N TYR A 29 6.98 -10.83 -9.21
CA TYR A 29 6.45 -9.49 -9.49
C TYR A 29 7.55 -8.43 -9.57
N ARG A 30 8.75 -8.68 -9.06
CA ARG A 30 9.88 -7.75 -9.17
C ARG A 30 10.18 -7.42 -10.64
N ARG A 31 9.95 -8.34 -11.56
CA ARG A 31 10.18 -8.09 -12.98
C ARG A 31 9.29 -6.98 -13.54
N PHE A 32 8.12 -6.73 -12.95
CA PHE A 32 7.28 -5.61 -13.36
C PHE A 32 7.97 -4.28 -13.10
N CYS A 33 8.72 -4.18 -11.99
CA CYS A 33 9.56 -3.01 -11.72
C CYS A 33 10.74 -2.96 -12.69
N GLU A 34 11.37 -4.09 -12.98
CA GLU A 34 12.51 -4.17 -13.90
C GLU A 34 12.12 -3.80 -15.34
N GLU A 35 10.89 -4.08 -15.75
CA GLU A 35 10.35 -3.66 -17.04
C GLU A 35 10.18 -2.14 -17.12
N ASN A 36 10.19 -1.47 -15.98
CA ASN A 36 10.16 -0.01 -15.87
C ASN A 36 8.96 0.67 -16.53
N LEU A 37 7.79 0.02 -16.48
CA LEU A 37 6.58 0.57 -17.08
C LEU A 37 6.11 1.85 -16.38
N CYS A 38 6.39 1.99 -15.08
CA CYS A 38 6.07 3.21 -14.32
C CYS A 38 7.14 4.30 -14.46
N GLY A 39 8.30 3.99 -15.05
CA GLY A 39 9.38 4.94 -15.24
C GLY A 39 10.23 5.25 -14.01
N CYS A 40 10.05 4.53 -12.91
CA CYS A 40 10.70 4.84 -11.63
C CYS A 40 11.85 3.91 -11.25
N TYR A 41 12.06 2.83 -12.00
CA TYR A 41 13.17 1.90 -11.77
C TYR A 41 14.51 2.62 -11.95
N HIS A 42 15.41 2.51 -11.01
CA HIS A 42 16.69 3.25 -10.94
C HIS A 42 16.56 4.77 -10.75
N VAL A 43 15.36 5.33 -10.79
CA VAL A 43 15.15 6.78 -10.75
C VAL A 43 14.69 7.24 -9.37
N ASN A 44 13.70 6.55 -8.81
CA ASN A 44 13.14 6.88 -7.50
C ASN A 44 13.86 6.07 -6.40
N PRO A 45 14.44 6.74 -5.37
CA PRO A 45 15.13 6.01 -4.28
C PRO A 45 14.22 5.03 -3.52
N ALA A 46 12.90 5.25 -3.52
CA ALA A 46 11.95 4.33 -2.89
C ALA A 46 11.59 3.15 -3.81
N CYS A 47 12.11 3.10 -5.03
CA CYS A 47 11.86 2.04 -6.01
C CYS A 47 13.08 1.15 -6.18
N PRO A 48 12.88 -0.11 -6.67
CA PRO A 48 14.01 -0.98 -6.99
C PRO A 48 14.93 -0.37 -8.04
N PRO A 49 16.21 -0.68 -8.02
CA PRO A 49 16.88 -1.55 -7.06
C PRO A 49 17.27 -0.87 -5.75
N GLN A 50 17.19 0.46 -5.65
CA GLN A 50 17.64 1.19 -4.46
C GLN A 50 16.83 0.85 -3.20
N SER A 51 15.55 0.51 -3.35
CA SER A 51 14.68 0.15 -2.21
C SER A 51 15.09 -1.16 -1.53
N GLY A 52 15.81 -2.01 -2.24
CA GLY A 52 16.30 -3.30 -1.72
C GLY A 52 16.00 -4.46 -2.65
N THR A 53 16.60 -5.61 -2.36
CA THR A 53 16.31 -6.85 -3.05
C THR A 53 14.95 -7.39 -2.64
N VAL A 54 14.43 -8.36 -3.41
CA VAL A 54 13.17 -9.04 -3.08
C VAL A 54 13.24 -9.62 -1.66
N GLU A 55 14.35 -10.30 -1.35
CA GLU A 55 14.56 -10.96 -0.06
C GLU A 55 14.62 -9.95 1.09
N GLU A 56 15.32 -8.85 0.90
CA GLU A 56 15.42 -7.78 1.92
C GLU A 56 14.08 -7.15 2.20
N MET A 57 13.32 -6.84 1.16
CA MET A 57 12.01 -6.20 1.30
C MET A 57 10.97 -7.15 1.88
N ASP A 58 11.00 -8.43 1.47
CA ASP A 58 10.13 -9.46 2.04
C ASP A 58 10.38 -9.60 3.54
N ARG A 59 11.63 -9.69 3.95
CA ARG A 59 11.99 -9.80 5.36
C ARG A 59 11.55 -8.59 6.16
N ARG A 60 11.71 -7.39 5.60
CA ARG A 60 11.29 -6.14 6.23
C ARG A 60 9.78 -6.12 6.47
N ALA A 61 9.01 -6.51 5.46
CA ALA A 61 7.55 -6.54 5.59
C ALA A 61 7.09 -7.60 6.59
N ARG A 62 7.68 -8.79 6.55
CA ARG A 62 7.30 -9.89 7.45
C ARG A 62 7.72 -9.68 8.90
N SER A 63 8.58 -8.70 9.17
CA SER A 63 8.96 -8.37 10.55
C SER A 63 7.81 -7.72 11.36
N TYR A 64 6.76 -7.29 10.69
CA TYR A 64 5.57 -6.71 11.32
C TYR A 64 4.52 -7.78 11.51
N GLU A 65 3.94 -7.85 12.71
CA GLU A 65 2.94 -8.86 13.05
C GLU A 65 1.58 -8.54 12.42
N LYS A 66 1.18 -7.28 12.43
CA LYS A 66 -0.13 -6.83 11.97
C LYS A 66 -0.01 -5.91 10.77
N THR A 67 -1.02 -5.97 9.91
CA THR A 67 -1.14 -5.11 8.74
C THR A 67 -2.49 -4.40 8.78
N LEU A 68 -2.47 -3.09 8.59
CA LEU A 68 -3.67 -2.29 8.41
C LEU A 68 -3.85 -2.06 6.91
N VAL A 69 -4.91 -2.61 6.35
CA VAL A 69 -5.24 -2.47 4.93
C VAL A 69 -6.20 -1.31 4.79
N LEU A 70 -5.84 -0.35 3.94
CA LEU A 70 -6.59 0.89 3.73
C LEU A 70 -7.08 0.94 2.28
N GLN A 71 -8.33 1.29 2.08
CA GLN A 71 -8.91 1.37 0.74
C GLN A 71 -9.65 2.67 0.54
N THR A 72 -9.49 3.27 -0.64
CA THR A 72 -10.30 4.39 -1.12
C THR A 72 -10.97 3.97 -2.42
N ILE A 73 -12.27 4.29 -2.53
CA ILE A 73 -13.07 3.99 -3.72
C ILE A 73 -13.46 5.33 -4.36
N ARG A 74 -13.20 5.44 -5.67
CA ARG A 74 -13.56 6.62 -6.47
C ARG A 74 -14.47 6.20 -7.61
N ASP A 75 -15.25 7.15 -8.12
CA ASP A 75 -16.22 6.90 -9.19
C ASP A 75 -15.61 6.91 -10.61
N GLY A 76 -14.30 7.13 -10.72
CA GLY A 76 -13.60 7.18 -11.98
C GLY A 76 -13.62 8.53 -12.69
N SER A 77 -14.25 9.55 -12.09
CA SER A 77 -14.32 10.90 -12.67
C SER A 77 -13.07 11.73 -12.43
N THR A 78 -12.19 11.29 -11.53
CA THR A 78 -10.97 12.01 -11.14
C THR A 78 -9.73 11.37 -11.79
N ASP A 79 -8.62 12.13 -11.82
CA ASP A 79 -7.35 11.63 -12.35
C ASP A 79 -6.77 10.58 -11.38
N PRO A 80 -6.55 9.32 -11.86
CA PRO A 80 -5.99 8.27 -11.01
C PRO A 80 -4.65 8.62 -10.35
N ARG A 81 -3.83 9.45 -11.02
CA ARG A 81 -2.54 9.89 -10.45
C ARG A 81 -2.75 10.79 -9.25
N LYS A 82 -3.73 11.67 -9.30
CA LYS A 82 -4.10 12.54 -8.17
C LYS A 82 -4.73 11.73 -7.05
N ASP A 83 -5.54 10.74 -7.38
CA ASP A 83 -6.17 9.85 -6.41
C ASP A 83 -5.12 9.03 -5.65
N LYS A 84 -4.11 8.51 -6.35
CA LYS A 84 -3.00 7.79 -5.72
C LYS A 84 -2.20 8.69 -4.78
N LEU A 85 -1.91 9.92 -5.22
CA LEU A 85 -1.19 10.88 -4.38
C LEU A 85 -1.99 11.21 -3.12
N GLN A 86 -3.27 11.42 -3.26
CA GLN A 86 -4.16 11.69 -2.13
C GLN A 86 -4.21 10.50 -1.18
N GLN A 87 -4.28 9.27 -1.71
CA GLN A 87 -4.22 8.04 -0.93
C GLN A 87 -2.96 8.00 -0.07
N ASN A 88 -1.82 8.31 -0.67
CA ASN A 88 -0.54 8.29 0.02
C ASN A 88 -0.46 9.37 1.10
N LYS A 89 -0.96 10.56 0.83
CA LYS A 89 -1.00 11.65 1.83
C LYS A 89 -1.88 11.29 3.03
N MET A 90 -3.03 10.69 2.77
CA MET A 90 -3.94 10.24 3.83
C MET A 90 -3.29 9.14 4.68
N THR A 91 -2.56 8.22 4.04
CA THR A 91 -1.83 7.17 4.73
C THR A 91 -0.75 7.75 5.65
N GLU A 92 0.00 8.74 5.16
CA GLU A 92 1.01 9.44 5.96
C GLU A 92 0.38 10.18 7.14
N GLN A 93 -0.76 10.80 6.93
CA GLN A 93 -1.51 11.49 7.98
C GLN A 93 -1.94 10.53 9.08
N LEU A 94 -2.44 9.36 8.71
CA LEU A 94 -2.80 8.32 9.67
C LEU A 94 -1.57 7.81 10.41
N ALA A 95 -0.47 7.58 9.70
CA ALA A 95 0.78 7.12 10.28
C ALA A 95 1.32 8.09 11.34
N GLU A 96 1.21 9.40 11.10
CA GLU A 96 1.61 10.40 12.08
C GLU A 96 0.79 10.30 13.37
N LYS A 97 -0.51 10.09 13.26
CA LYS A 97 -1.38 9.87 14.42
C LYS A 97 -1.00 8.60 15.18
N MET A 98 -0.67 7.54 14.46
CA MET A 98 -0.24 6.28 15.07
C MET A 98 1.08 6.45 15.81
N LYS A 99 2.04 7.16 15.25
CA LYS A 99 3.32 7.46 15.89
C LYS A 99 3.11 8.30 17.14
N ALA A 100 2.27 9.32 17.08
CA ALA A 100 1.95 10.15 18.23
C ALA A 100 1.28 9.37 19.35
N ALA A 101 0.58 8.29 19.02
CA ALA A 101 -0.03 7.39 20.01
C ALA A 101 0.93 6.31 20.54
N GLY A 102 2.20 6.33 20.14
CA GLY A 102 3.22 5.41 20.64
C GLY A 102 3.32 4.08 19.92
N MET A 103 2.83 3.99 18.68
CA MET A 103 2.87 2.74 17.91
C MET A 103 4.27 2.32 17.46
N GLY A 104 5.28 3.19 17.60
CA GLY A 104 6.65 2.88 17.20
C GLY A 104 6.88 2.98 15.70
N ASP A 105 7.81 2.18 15.20
CA ASP A 105 8.13 2.17 13.77
C ASP A 105 6.99 1.57 12.95
N LEU A 106 6.67 2.21 11.84
CA LEU A 106 5.65 1.78 10.91
C LEU A 106 6.26 1.57 9.53
N LEU A 107 5.84 0.51 8.84
CA LEU A 107 6.15 0.29 7.44
C LEU A 107 4.94 0.71 6.62
N ILE A 108 5.15 1.62 5.68
CA ILE A 108 4.10 2.09 4.77
C ILE A 108 4.39 1.57 3.37
N MET A 109 3.39 0.94 2.74
CA MET A 109 3.44 0.60 1.33
C MET A 109 2.55 1.59 0.59
N SER A 110 3.12 2.31 -0.37
CA SER A 110 2.39 3.35 -1.09
C SER A 110 1.50 2.78 -2.21
N ALA A 111 0.51 3.56 -2.61
CA ALA A 111 -0.29 3.29 -3.80
C ALA A 111 0.48 3.83 -5.01
N GLY A 112 1.02 2.93 -5.85
CA GLY A 112 1.82 3.30 -7.00
C GLY A 112 3.14 3.98 -6.65
N PRO A 113 3.87 4.49 -7.66
CA PRO A 113 5.15 5.14 -7.42
C PRO A 113 5.04 6.37 -6.52
N TYR A 114 5.87 6.42 -5.48
CA TYR A 114 5.88 7.51 -4.52
C TYR A 114 7.29 7.64 -3.94
N LYS A 115 7.80 8.87 -3.84
CA LYS A 115 9.19 9.09 -3.44
C LYS A 115 9.46 8.84 -1.95
N HIS A 116 8.43 8.88 -1.11
CA HIS A 116 8.59 8.73 0.34
C HIS A 116 8.56 7.27 0.80
N HIS A 117 7.83 6.40 0.09
CA HIS A 117 7.64 5.01 0.50
C HIS A 117 7.56 4.10 -0.72
N SER A 118 8.07 2.88 -0.59
CA SER A 118 7.97 1.88 -1.64
C SER A 118 6.51 1.41 -1.78
N CYS A 119 6.08 1.19 -3.02
CA CYS A 119 4.72 0.71 -3.28
C CYS A 119 4.59 -0.79 -3.03
N MET A 120 3.34 -1.27 -2.98
CA MET A 120 3.06 -2.69 -2.80
C MET A 120 3.71 -3.57 -3.87
N SER A 121 3.77 -3.08 -5.11
CA SER A 121 4.42 -3.82 -6.21
C SER A 121 5.91 -4.03 -5.96
N ALA A 122 6.59 -3.03 -5.38
CA ALA A 122 8.00 -3.16 -5.02
C ALA A 122 8.21 -4.23 -3.94
N TYR A 123 7.25 -4.39 -3.05
CA TYR A 123 7.24 -5.47 -2.05
C TYR A 123 6.69 -6.78 -2.60
N CYS A 124 6.31 -6.83 -3.86
CA CYS A 124 5.77 -8.02 -4.54
C CYS A 124 4.47 -8.55 -3.91
N VAL A 125 3.64 -7.68 -3.35
CA VAL A 125 2.38 -8.07 -2.73
C VAL A 125 1.32 -8.34 -3.79
N ASN A 126 0.60 -9.46 -3.64
CA ASN A 126 -0.58 -9.76 -4.45
C ASN A 126 -1.77 -8.98 -3.86
N ALA A 127 -2.13 -7.87 -4.51
CA ALA A 127 -3.19 -6.97 -4.02
C ALA A 127 -4.56 -7.62 -3.99
N GLN A 128 -4.88 -8.50 -4.95
CA GLN A 128 -6.17 -9.19 -4.99
C GLN A 128 -6.33 -10.10 -3.76
N LYS A 129 -5.30 -10.87 -3.45
CA LYS A 129 -5.36 -11.76 -2.28
C LYS A 129 -5.34 -10.98 -0.97
N MET A 130 -4.64 -9.86 -0.92
CA MET A 130 -4.69 -8.95 0.23
C MET A 130 -6.10 -8.43 0.45
N ALA A 131 -6.75 -7.96 -0.61
CA ALA A 131 -8.13 -7.46 -0.54
C ALA A 131 -9.09 -8.56 -0.10
N ASP A 132 -8.95 -9.77 -0.65
CA ASP A 132 -9.77 -10.92 -0.27
C ASP A 132 -9.65 -11.22 1.23
N ALA A 133 -8.42 -11.24 1.74
CA ALA A 133 -8.17 -11.49 3.16
C ALA A 133 -8.73 -10.38 4.06
N ALA A 134 -8.77 -9.14 3.56
CA ALA A 134 -9.31 -7.99 4.28
C ALA A 134 -10.83 -7.83 4.15
N GLY A 135 -11.48 -8.69 3.36
CA GLY A 135 -12.91 -8.58 3.07
C GLY A 135 -13.26 -7.42 2.15
N MET A 136 -12.33 -7.01 1.30
CA MET A 136 -12.49 -5.88 0.38
C MET A 136 -12.53 -6.36 -1.07
N ILE A 137 -13.14 -5.55 -1.95
CA ILE A 137 -13.11 -5.78 -3.39
C ILE A 137 -11.91 -5.05 -3.96
N CYS A 138 -11.03 -5.76 -4.69
CA CYS A 138 -9.91 -5.14 -5.41
C CYS A 138 -10.34 -4.71 -6.80
N TRP A 139 -10.98 -5.62 -7.53
CA TRP A 139 -11.49 -5.33 -8.87
C TRP A 139 -12.90 -5.90 -9.02
N ASN A 140 -13.74 -5.17 -9.70
CA ASN A 140 -15.10 -5.61 -10.04
C ASN A 140 -15.50 -4.99 -11.37
N ASP A 141 -16.48 -5.58 -12.03
CA ASP A 141 -17.00 -5.09 -13.30
C ASP A 141 -17.98 -3.93 -13.05
N ASP A 142 -17.42 -2.80 -12.61
CA ASP A 142 -18.16 -1.56 -12.36
C ASP A 142 -17.29 -0.35 -12.75
N ASP A 143 -17.84 0.85 -12.65
CA ASP A 143 -17.17 2.09 -13.05
C ASP A 143 -16.22 2.63 -11.98
N LYS A 144 -16.04 1.93 -10.87
CA LYS A 144 -15.29 2.46 -9.73
C LYS A 144 -13.82 2.10 -9.78
N MET A 145 -13.02 3.05 -9.33
CA MET A 145 -11.58 2.87 -9.14
C MET A 145 -11.30 2.64 -7.65
N ARG A 146 -10.45 1.65 -7.37
CA ARG A 146 -10.10 1.30 -5.99
C ARG A 146 -8.60 1.44 -5.77
N PHE A 147 -8.22 2.11 -4.69
CA PHE A 147 -6.83 2.37 -4.33
C PHE A 147 -6.55 1.80 -2.93
N PHE A 148 -5.36 1.20 -2.78
CA PHE A 148 -4.92 0.62 -1.53
C PHE A 148 -3.64 1.25 -1.03
#